data_2620e87a6965f8134900afa1412443a2
#
_entry.id   2620e87a6965f8134900afa1412443a2
#
_cell.length_a   1.000
_cell.length_b   1.000
_cell.length_c   1.000
_cell.angle_alpha   90.00
_cell.angle_beta   90.00
_cell.angle_gamma   90.00
#
_symmetry.space_group_name_H-M   'P 1'
#
loop_
_entity.id
_entity.type
_entity.pdbx_description
1 polymer ?
#
loop_
_entity_poly.entity_id
_entity_poly.type
_entity_poly.pdbx_seq_one_letter_code
_entity_poly.pdbx_strand_id
1 'polypeptide(L)'
;IDWETDYRELGIVDERDFWTYATFREKDDAPRYADDFLTAKAMNHYPEVMERAMAEDTAMMSMILLNEEEFSWITSPRIPREFAAGDPSGLAGQPPTVSFINLGMTSMNAPLEMRVLDTVGLTTPLAARQPRDPDARVGHDKWLPWSWQAADTSIVPEFVPEWYDREETARAREALQTPAVAELLASYREPMSVGRFLSNIRFALTDGRSLEISLDPEEVIDEFGPADPGIPVAWHHDISPERPR
;
A
#
# COMPACT_ATOMS: atom_id res chain seq x y z
N ILE A 1 -11.26 -29.46 18.16
CA ILE A 1 -10.27 -28.36 18.36
C ILE A 1 -9.81 -28.52 19.80
N ASP A 2 -8.53 -28.76 19.97
CA ASP A 2 -7.90 -28.78 21.29
C ASP A 2 -7.69 -27.32 21.73
N TRP A 3 -8.40 -26.91 22.76
CA TRP A 3 -8.36 -25.54 23.28
C TRP A 3 -7.08 -25.23 24.05
N GLU A 4 -6.24 -26.25 24.28
CA GLU A 4 -4.93 -26.10 24.93
C GLU A 4 -3.80 -25.91 23.90
N THR A 5 -4.10 -25.95 22.60
CA THR A 5 -3.08 -25.76 21.56
C THR A 5 -2.52 -24.35 21.62
N ASP A 6 -1.21 -24.23 21.78
CA ASP A 6 -0.56 -22.92 21.70
C ASP A 6 -0.53 -22.44 20.23
N TYR A 7 -1.34 -21.42 19.94
CA TYR A 7 -1.40 -20.82 18.60
C TYR A 7 -0.06 -20.30 18.11
N ARG A 8 0.87 -19.97 19.02
CA ARG A 8 2.23 -19.54 18.67
C ARG A 8 3.04 -20.65 18.04
N GLU A 9 2.89 -21.88 18.53
CA GLU A 9 3.56 -23.07 17.94
C GLU A 9 3.04 -23.37 16.54
N LEU A 10 1.79 -23.02 16.24
CA LEU A 10 1.18 -23.18 14.93
C LEU A 10 1.44 -22.01 13.98
N GLY A 11 2.12 -20.95 14.43
CA GLY A 11 2.29 -19.72 13.65
C GLY A 11 1.00 -18.96 13.39
N ILE A 12 -0.06 -19.21 14.18
CA ILE A 12 -1.37 -18.57 14.06
C ILE A 12 -1.49 -17.51 15.15
N VAL A 13 -2.08 -16.37 14.82
CA VAL A 13 -2.40 -15.29 15.78
C VAL A 13 -3.90 -15.25 15.99
N ASP A 14 -4.33 -15.22 17.26
CA ASP A 14 -5.69 -14.82 17.58
C ASP A 14 -5.80 -13.30 17.44
N GLU A 15 -6.26 -12.85 16.28
CA GLU A 15 -6.41 -11.43 15.95
C GLU A 15 -7.38 -10.71 16.92
N ARG A 16 -8.39 -11.41 17.42
CA ARG A 16 -9.32 -10.81 18.36
C ARG A 16 -8.65 -10.52 19.70
N ASP A 17 -7.93 -11.47 20.26
CA ASP A 17 -7.20 -11.29 21.52
C ASP A 17 -6.09 -10.24 21.35
N PHE A 18 -5.35 -10.27 20.23
CA PHE A 18 -4.35 -9.27 19.91
C PHE A 18 -4.93 -7.86 19.90
N TRP A 19 -6.03 -7.64 19.16
CA TRP A 19 -6.64 -6.31 19.05
C TRP A 19 -7.33 -5.86 20.34
N THR A 20 -7.89 -6.77 21.11
CA THR A 20 -8.41 -6.47 22.44
C THR A 20 -7.32 -5.88 23.32
N TYR A 21 -6.15 -6.51 23.34
CA TYR A 21 -4.99 -6.00 24.07
C TYR A 21 -4.45 -4.69 23.48
N ALA A 22 -4.29 -4.61 22.16
CA ALA A 22 -3.74 -3.44 21.48
C ALA A 22 -4.62 -2.18 21.61
N THR A 23 -5.91 -2.35 21.83
CA THR A 23 -6.88 -1.27 22.07
C THR A 23 -7.13 -0.98 23.55
N PHE A 24 -6.39 -1.62 24.46
CA PHE A 24 -6.54 -1.49 25.92
C PHE A 24 -7.92 -1.88 26.45
N ARG A 25 -8.58 -2.82 25.80
CA ARG A 25 -9.91 -3.30 26.17
C ARG A 25 -9.85 -4.64 26.93
N GLU A 26 -10.94 -5.00 27.55
CA GLU A 26 -11.11 -6.30 28.18
C GLU A 26 -11.71 -7.34 27.22
N LYS A 27 -11.58 -8.64 27.53
CA LYS A 27 -12.01 -9.72 26.63
C LYS A 27 -13.51 -9.73 26.31
N ASP A 28 -14.34 -9.27 27.22
CA ASP A 28 -15.79 -9.14 27.06
C ASP A 28 -16.20 -7.88 26.27
N ASP A 29 -15.28 -6.91 26.14
CA ASP A 29 -15.43 -5.68 25.37
C ASP A 29 -14.43 -5.58 24.22
N ALA A 30 -14.14 -6.68 23.55
CA ALA A 30 -13.26 -6.68 22.38
C ALA A 30 -13.74 -5.73 21.27
N PRO A 31 -12.83 -5.10 20.51
CA PRO A 31 -13.20 -4.15 19.45
C PRO A 31 -14.11 -4.81 18.41
N ARG A 32 -15.16 -4.08 18.00
CA ARG A 32 -16.20 -4.57 17.07
C ARG A 32 -16.41 -3.64 15.88
N TYR A 33 -16.17 -2.35 16.08
CA TYR A 33 -16.38 -1.31 15.09
C TYR A 33 -15.05 -0.65 14.72
N ALA A 34 -15.04 0.02 13.58
CA ALA A 34 -13.83 0.67 13.07
C ALA A 34 -13.21 1.67 14.06
N ASP A 35 -14.04 2.47 14.68
CA ASP A 35 -13.64 3.49 15.64
C ASP A 35 -13.10 2.91 16.96
N ASP A 36 -13.47 1.69 17.33
CA ASP A 36 -12.88 1.00 18.47
C ASP A 36 -11.35 0.86 18.34
N PHE A 37 -10.86 0.72 17.12
CA PHE A 37 -9.42 0.56 16.85
C PHE A 37 -8.63 1.85 16.98
N LEU A 38 -9.29 3.01 16.97
CA LEU A 38 -8.60 4.31 17.10
C LEU A 38 -7.93 4.50 18.47
N THR A 39 -8.27 3.68 19.45
CA THR A 39 -7.59 3.68 20.76
C THR A 39 -6.27 2.92 20.78
N ALA A 40 -5.96 2.14 19.73
CA ALA A 40 -4.68 1.44 19.65
C ALA A 40 -3.51 2.42 19.56
N LYS A 41 -2.36 2.09 20.19
CA LYS A 41 -1.16 2.93 20.15
C LYS A 41 -0.74 3.31 18.72
N ALA A 42 -0.83 2.37 17.79
CA ALA A 42 -0.50 2.60 16.39
C ALA A 42 -1.41 3.63 15.69
N MET A 43 -2.61 3.86 16.23
CA MET A 43 -3.59 4.81 15.70
C MET A 43 -3.58 6.17 16.42
N ASN A 44 -2.64 6.37 17.34
CA ASN A 44 -2.49 7.63 18.01
C ASN A 44 -2.31 8.77 16.99
N HIS A 45 -3.11 9.82 17.10
CA HIS A 45 -3.18 10.96 16.17
C HIS A 45 -3.55 10.60 14.72
N TYR A 46 -3.98 9.37 14.43
CA TYR A 46 -4.36 8.98 13.07
C TYR A 46 -5.48 9.86 12.48
N PRO A 47 -6.60 10.12 13.21
CA PRO A 47 -7.69 10.94 12.66
C PRO A 47 -7.24 12.37 12.32
N GLU A 48 -6.49 13.02 13.21
CA GLU A 48 -6.05 14.41 13.04
C GLU A 48 -5.05 14.54 11.89
N VAL A 49 -4.14 13.57 11.76
CA VAL A 49 -3.16 13.57 10.66
C VAL A 49 -3.84 13.23 9.36
N MET A 50 -4.84 12.34 9.36
CA MET A 50 -5.67 12.02 8.20
C MET A 50 -6.44 13.24 7.69
N GLU A 51 -7.11 13.98 8.58
CA GLU A 51 -7.82 15.21 8.25
C GLU A 51 -6.87 16.24 7.62
N ARG A 52 -5.70 16.43 8.23
CA ARG A 52 -4.67 17.32 7.69
C ARG A 52 -4.15 16.83 6.32
N ALA A 53 -3.88 15.53 6.16
CA ALA A 53 -3.42 14.97 4.90
C ALA A 53 -4.39 15.21 3.75
N MET A 54 -5.69 15.12 4.03
CA MET A 54 -6.74 15.43 3.06
C MET A 54 -6.85 16.91 2.76
N ALA A 55 -6.76 17.78 3.79
CA ALA A 55 -6.84 19.22 3.62
C ALA A 55 -5.67 19.81 2.84
N GLU A 56 -4.47 19.26 3.05
CA GLU A 56 -3.23 19.67 2.39
C GLU A 56 -3.00 18.94 1.04
N ASP A 57 -3.87 18.01 0.66
CA ASP A 57 -3.72 17.16 -0.54
C ASP A 57 -2.33 16.52 -0.61
N THR A 58 -1.92 15.86 0.46
CA THR A 58 -0.59 15.23 0.54
C THR A 58 -0.46 14.01 -0.37
N ALA A 59 0.77 13.62 -0.71
CA ALA A 59 1.01 12.40 -1.49
C ALA A 59 0.78 11.14 -0.67
N MET A 60 1.35 11.11 0.53
CA MET A 60 1.43 9.92 1.35
C MET A 60 1.34 10.27 2.83
N MET A 61 0.68 9.41 3.58
CA MET A 61 0.65 9.37 5.03
C MET A 61 1.18 8.01 5.48
N SER A 62 2.18 8.02 6.35
CA SER A 62 2.85 6.81 6.82
C SER A 62 2.99 6.83 8.33
N MET A 63 2.88 5.64 8.93
CA MET A 63 3.22 5.47 10.32
C MET A 63 4.73 5.30 10.46
N ILE A 64 5.31 5.96 11.44
CA ILE A 64 6.70 5.79 11.85
C ILE A 64 6.78 5.43 13.33
N LEU A 65 7.85 4.73 13.70
CA LEU A 65 8.19 4.46 15.08
C LEU A 65 9.28 5.45 15.51
N LEU A 66 8.93 6.39 16.39
CA LEU A 66 9.87 7.41 16.88
C LEU A 66 10.88 6.81 17.88
N ASN A 67 10.41 5.83 18.68
CA ASN A 67 11.21 5.05 19.62
C ASN A 67 10.49 3.71 19.88
N GLU A 68 11.03 2.86 20.73
CA GLU A 68 10.48 1.52 20.98
C GLU A 68 9.01 1.48 21.43
N GLU A 69 8.45 2.61 21.86
CA GLU A 69 7.11 2.68 22.43
C GLU A 69 6.17 3.69 21.76
N GLU A 70 6.71 4.60 20.96
CA GLU A 70 5.97 5.74 20.43
C GLU A 70 5.83 5.70 18.91
N PHE A 71 4.59 5.52 18.45
CA PHE A 71 4.23 5.65 17.06
C PHE A 71 3.80 7.09 16.73
N SER A 72 4.11 7.52 15.53
CA SER A 72 3.62 8.77 14.96
C SER A 72 3.22 8.60 13.51
N TRP A 73 2.40 9.51 13.03
CA TRP A 73 2.01 9.59 11.62
C TRP A 73 2.62 10.83 11.00
N ILE A 74 3.20 10.64 9.83
CA ILE A 74 3.80 11.72 9.04
C ILE A 74 3.13 11.82 7.69
N THR A 75 3.19 13.02 7.11
CA THR A 75 2.71 13.30 5.76
C THR A 75 3.88 13.69 4.87
N SER A 76 3.80 13.33 3.59
CA SER A 76 4.77 13.74 2.58
C SER A 76 4.09 14.53 1.48
N PRO A 77 4.69 15.64 1.00
CA PRO A 77 4.10 16.47 -0.04
C PRO A 77 4.07 15.73 -1.37
N ARG A 78 3.16 16.15 -2.24
CA ARG A 78 2.95 15.57 -3.56
C ARG A 78 3.54 16.40 -4.69
N ILE A 79 3.65 15.80 -5.85
CA ILE A 79 3.80 16.53 -7.10
C ILE A 79 2.56 17.43 -7.26
N PRO A 80 2.74 18.75 -7.45
CA PRO A 80 1.60 19.64 -7.63
C PRO A 80 0.72 19.22 -8.81
N ARG A 81 -0.61 19.30 -8.64
CA ARG A 81 -1.57 18.80 -9.65
C ARG A 81 -1.48 19.51 -11.00
N GLU A 82 -0.97 20.73 -11.02
CA GLU A 82 -0.70 21.47 -12.26
C GLU A 82 0.33 20.78 -13.16
N PHE A 83 1.20 19.93 -12.60
CA PHE A 83 2.18 19.15 -13.37
C PHE A 83 1.64 17.78 -13.78
N ALA A 84 0.44 17.39 -13.34
CA ALA A 84 -0.14 16.08 -13.66
C ALA A 84 -0.26 15.81 -15.16
N ALA A 85 -0.56 16.85 -15.95
CA ALA A 85 -0.66 16.73 -17.41
C ALA A 85 0.67 16.45 -18.11
N GLY A 86 1.80 16.76 -17.47
CA GLY A 86 3.15 16.49 -17.97
C GLY A 86 3.77 15.21 -17.41
N ASP A 87 3.05 14.50 -16.55
CA ASP A 87 3.50 13.24 -15.95
C ASP A 87 2.92 12.04 -16.71
N PRO A 88 3.71 11.39 -17.59
CA PRO A 88 3.24 10.25 -18.37
C PRO A 88 2.91 9.02 -17.50
N SER A 89 3.50 8.92 -16.30
CA SER A 89 3.18 7.84 -15.36
C SER A 89 1.78 7.99 -14.76
N GLY A 90 1.23 9.20 -14.75
CA GLY A 90 -0.04 9.57 -14.13
C GLY A 90 0.00 9.65 -12.61
N LEU A 91 1.15 9.41 -11.96
CA LEU A 91 1.27 9.39 -10.49
C LEU A 91 0.99 10.75 -9.85
N ALA A 92 1.26 11.86 -10.57
CA ALA A 92 0.92 13.20 -10.10
C ALA A 92 -0.58 13.38 -9.84
N GLY A 93 -1.44 12.64 -10.53
CA GLY A 93 -2.90 12.66 -10.35
C GLY A 93 -3.43 11.77 -9.23
N GLN A 94 -2.59 10.96 -8.60
CA GLN A 94 -3.01 9.99 -7.59
C GLN A 94 -3.65 10.65 -6.37
N PRO A 95 -4.65 9.99 -5.72
CA PRO A 95 -5.17 10.44 -4.45
C PRO A 95 -4.13 10.37 -3.34
N PRO A 96 -4.33 11.08 -2.22
CA PRO A 96 -3.56 10.84 -1.01
C PRO A 96 -3.56 9.37 -0.64
N THR A 97 -2.40 8.84 -0.23
CA THR A 97 -2.24 7.41 0.07
C THR A 97 -1.81 7.24 1.52
N VAL A 98 -2.54 6.42 2.28
CA VAL A 98 -2.07 5.94 3.58
C VAL A 98 -1.47 4.56 3.42
N SER A 99 -0.26 4.38 3.95
CA SER A 99 0.47 3.11 3.94
C SER A 99 0.49 2.51 5.34
N PHE A 100 -0.05 1.31 5.50
CA PHE A 100 -0.05 0.61 6.78
C PHE A 100 -0.29 -0.90 6.62
N ILE A 101 0.18 -1.67 7.62
CA ILE A 101 0.05 -3.13 7.67
C ILE A 101 -1.39 -3.58 7.97
N ASN A 102 -2.19 -2.78 8.63
CA ASN A 102 -3.48 -3.16 9.19
C ASN A 102 -4.64 -2.57 8.41
N LEU A 103 -5.01 -3.24 7.32
CA LEU A 103 -6.00 -2.78 6.37
C LEU A 103 -7.37 -2.46 6.98
N GLY A 104 -7.93 -3.38 7.76
CA GLY A 104 -9.28 -3.22 8.30
C GLY A 104 -9.41 -1.95 9.12
N MET A 105 -8.46 -1.74 10.01
CA MET A 105 -8.42 -0.61 10.93
C MET A 105 -8.18 0.73 10.21
N THR A 106 -7.20 0.77 9.32
CA THR A 106 -6.87 2.00 8.58
C THR A 106 -7.92 2.34 7.54
N SER A 107 -8.34 1.37 6.71
CA SER A 107 -9.25 1.64 5.60
C SER A 107 -10.65 2.02 6.06
N MET A 108 -11.15 1.41 7.13
CA MET A 108 -12.48 1.74 7.64
C MET A 108 -12.55 3.10 8.35
N ASN A 109 -11.40 3.61 8.78
CA ASN A 109 -11.27 4.94 9.38
C ASN A 109 -10.69 5.99 8.40
N ALA A 110 -10.51 5.63 7.14
CA ALA A 110 -10.08 6.54 6.09
C ALA A 110 -11.27 7.02 5.24
N PRO A 111 -11.25 8.27 4.73
CA PRO A 111 -12.24 8.73 3.76
C PRO A 111 -12.09 7.95 2.44
N LEU A 112 -13.17 7.87 1.66
CA LEU A 112 -13.19 7.12 0.40
C LEU A 112 -12.24 7.69 -0.67
N GLU A 113 -11.88 8.93 -0.53
CA GLU A 113 -10.94 9.65 -1.40
C GLU A 113 -9.47 9.33 -1.09
N MET A 114 -9.20 8.68 0.05
CA MET A 114 -7.88 8.23 0.44
C MET A 114 -7.64 6.81 -0.08
N ARG A 115 -6.53 6.60 -0.75
CA ARG A 115 -6.05 5.26 -1.10
C ARG A 115 -5.40 4.60 0.11
N VAL A 116 -5.71 3.34 0.36
CA VAL A 116 -5.03 2.53 1.40
C VAL A 116 -4.09 1.55 0.71
N LEU A 117 -2.81 1.66 1.02
CA LEU A 117 -1.75 0.79 0.53
C LEU A 117 -1.41 -0.25 1.60
N ASP A 118 -1.75 -1.49 1.33
CA ASP A 118 -1.40 -2.64 2.14
C ASP A 118 0.05 -3.07 1.85
N THR A 119 0.86 -3.05 2.88
CA THR A 119 2.30 -3.31 2.75
C THR A 119 2.69 -4.78 2.82
N VAL A 120 1.77 -5.65 3.24
CA VAL A 120 2.04 -7.10 3.39
C VAL A 120 1.42 -7.96 2.27
N GLY A 121 0.70 -7.35 1.36
CA GLY A 121 0.20 -8.03 0.16
C GLY A 121 -1.08 -8.84 0.34
N LEU A 122 -1.92 -8.50 1.33
CA LEU A 122 -3.25 -9.11 1.48
C LEU A 122 -4.23 -8.61 0.39
N THR A 123 -4.09 -7.35 0.00
CA THR A 123 -4.95 -6.70 -1.01
C THR A 123 -4.19 -5.91 -2.06
N THR A 124 -2.92 -5.57 -1.82
CA THR A 124 -2.08 -4.85 -2.80
C THR A 124 -1.34 -5.85 -3.68
N PRO A 125 -1.69 -6.00 -4.98
CA PRO A 125 -1.06 -6.98 -5.86
C PRO A 125 0.45 -6.80 -5.99
N LEU A 126 0.95 -5.57 -5.96
CA LEU A 126 2.39 -5.27 -6.00
C LEU A 126 3.11 -5.91 -4.80
N ALA A 127 2.61 -5.71 -3.58
CA ALA A 127 3.16 -6.33 -2.38
C ALA A 127 2.94 -7.86 -2.35
N ALA A 128 1.82 -8.34 -2.88
CA ALA A 128 1.52 -9.77 -2.98
C ALA A 128 2.49 -10.55 -3.90
N ARG A 129 3.20 -9.85 -4.79
CA ARG A 129 4.19 -10.43 -5.71
C ARG A 129 5.62 -10.34 -5.20
N GLN A 130 5.85 -9.78 -4.04
CA GLN A 130 7.18 -9.77 -3.41
C GLN A 130 7.59 -11.18 -2.95
N PRO A 131 8.89 -11.49 -2.87
CA PRO A 131 9.38 -12.73 -2.30
C PRO A 131 8.87 -12.93 -0.87
N ARG A 132 8.70 -14.19 -0.50
CA ARG A 132 8.28 -14.54 0.86
C ARG A 132 9.50 -14.60 1.78
N ASP A 133 9.37 -14.02 2.97
CA ASP A 133 10.27 -14.30 4.08
C ASP A 133 9.87 -15.65 4.71
N PRO A 134 10.72 -16.70 4.57
CA PRO A 134 10.40 -18.02 5.08
C PRO A 134 10.31 -18.11 6.61
N ASP A 135 10.91 -17.14 7.31
CA ASP A 135 10.95 -17.08 8.78
C ASP A 135 9.82 -16.23 9.35
N ALA A 136 9.07 -15.53 8.49
CA ALA A 136 7.96 -14.70 8.92
C ALA A 136 6.65 -15.49 9.07
N ARG A 137 5.68 -14.91 9.77
CA ARG A 137 4.36 -15.52 9.96
C ARG A 137 3.56 -15.54 8.68
N VAL A 138 2.75 -16.57 8.51
CA VAL A 138 1.78 -16.65 7.40
C VAL A 138 0.89 -15.40 7.38
N GLY A 139 0.78 -14.77 6.21
CA GLY A 139 0.05 -13.52 6.02
C GLY A 139 0.83 -12.25 6.41
N HIS A 140 2.05 -12.39 6.94
CA HIS A 140 2.99 -11.31 7.22
C HIS A 140 4.39 -11.67 6.70
N ASP A 141 4.44 -12.56 5.75
CA ASP A 141 5.65 -13.12 5.15
C ASP A 141 6.11 -12.35 3.91
N LYS A 142 5.53 -11.19 3.69
CA LYS A 142 5.90 -10.25 2.63
C LYS A 142 5.92 -8.84 3.18
N TRP A 143 6.75 -8.02 2.60
CA TRP A 143 6.84 -6.63 2.97
C TRP A 143 7.21 -5.78 1.75
N LEU A 144 6.34 -4.88 1.37
CA LEU A 144 6.65 -3.90 0.33
C LEU A 144 7.62 -2.86 0.89
N PRO A 145 8.87 -2.77 0.38
CA PRO A 145 9.86 -1.81 0.86
C PRO A 145 9.35 -0.37 0.81
N TRP A 146 9.90 0.48 1.67
CA TRP A 146 9.53 1.88 1.75
C TRP A 146 9.74 2.63 0.43
N SER A 147 10.81 2.32 -0.28
CA SER A 147 11.10 2.84 -1.63
C SER A 147 9.97 2.56 -2.62
N TRP A 148 9.46 1.34 -2.63
CA TRP A 148 8.33 0.95 -3.46
C TRP A 148 7.01 1.58 -3.03
N GLN A 149 6.79 1.72 -1.71
CA GLN A 149 5.60 2.41 -1.19
C GLN A 149 5.59 3.86 -1.65
N ALA A 150 6.69 4.58 -1.50
CA ALA A 150 6.83 5.96 -1.94
C ALA A 150 6.76 6.09 -3.47
N ALA A 151 7.42 5.19 -4.21
CA ALA A 151 7.41 5.18 -5.67
C ALA A 151 6.00 5.06 -6.24
N ASP A 152 5.10 4.32 -5.58
CA ASP A 152 3.72 4.10 -6.00
C ASP A 152 2.73 5.18 -5.50
N THR A 153 3.22 6.39 -5.31
CA THR A 153 2.44 7.55 -4.88
C THR A 153 2.79 8.79 -5.68
N SER A 154 2.08 9.89 -5.45
CA SER A 154 2.39 11.20 -6.02
C SER A 154 3.42 12.00 -5.21
N ILE A 155 4.29 11.35 -4.44
CA ILE A 155 5.32 12.01 -3.65
C ILE A 155 6.29 12.80 -4.54
N VAL A 156 6.74 13.94 -4.07
CA VAL A 156 7.83 14.69 -4.72
C VAL A 156 9.15 14.03 -4.35
N PRO A 157 9.96 13.56 -5.31
CA PRO A 157 11.20 12.86 -4.99
C PRO A 157 12.16 13.64 -4.10
N GLU A 158 12.23 14.96 -4.28
CA GLU A 158 13.07 15.85 -3.48
C GLU A 158 12.64 15.95 -2.01
N PHE A 159 11.38 15.64 -1.74
CA PHE A 159 10.79 15.67 -0.39
C PHE A 159 10.55 14.29 0.20
N VAL A 160 11.09 13.25 -0.42
CA VAL A 160 11.15 11.94 0.22
C VAL A 160 11.90 12.09 1.56
N PRO A 161 11.31 11.68 2.70
CA PRO A 161 11.97 11.78 4.00
C PRO A 161 13.37 11.13 4.00
N GLU A 162 14.29 11.63 4.84
CA GLU A 162 15.70 11.19 4.83
C GLU A 162 15.91 9.70 5.13
N TRP A 163 14.96 9.07 5.84
CA TRP A 163 15.00 7.63 6.12
C TRP A 163 14.52 6.76 4.95
N TYR A 164 13.96 7.36 3.89
CA TYR A 164 13.76 6.68 2.62
C TYR A 164 15.00 6.89 1.77
N ASP A 165 15.46 5.85 1.12
CA ASP A 165 16.47 5.98 0.09
C ASP A 165 15.85 6.63 -1.15
N ARG A 166 16.32 7.84 -1.49
CA ARG A 166 15.79 8.61 -2.63
C ARG A 166 16.18 7.98 -3.96
N GLU A 167 17.39 7.44 -4.04
CA GLU A 167 17.89 6.79 -5.24
C GLU A 167 17.12 5.49 -5.49
N GLU A 168 16.97 4.67 -4.46
CA GLU A 168 16.18 3.46 -4.51
C GLU A 168 14.70 3.77 -4.83
N THR A 169 14.12 4.85 -4.26
CA THR A 169 12.76 5.28 -4.59
C THR A 169 12.62 5.67 -6.07
N ALA A 170 13.62 6.36 -6.64
CA ALA A 170 13.63 6.70 -8.05
C ALA A 170 13.71 5.44 -8.92
N ARG A 171 14.57 4.48 -8.54
CA ARG A 171 14.67 3.19 -9.22
C ARG A 171 13.40 2.35 -9.11
N ALA A 172 12.79 2.33 -7.93
CA ALA A 172 11.49 1.67 -7.76
C ALA A 172 10.41 2.29 -8.66
N ARG A 173 10.43 3.62 -8.85
CA ARG A 173 9.52 4.30 -9.78
C ARG A 173 9.76 3.90 -11.24
N GLU A 174 11.02 3.76 -11.66
CA GLU A 174 11.37 3.20 -12.97
C GLU A 174 10.88 1.74 -13.09
N ALA A 175 11.13 0.92 -12.06
CA ALA A 175 10.73 -0.47 -12.04
C ALA A 175 9.20 -0.68 -12.17
N LEU A 176 8.37 0.24 -11.63
CA LEU A 176 6.91 0.23 -11.84
C LEU A 176 6.53 0.32 -13.33
N GLN A 177 7.36 0.95 -14.16
CA GLN A 177 7.13 1.15 -15.59
C GLN A 177 7.81 0.09 -16.47
N THR A 178 8.39 -0.95 -15.90
CA THR A 178 8.83 -2.12 -16.66
C THR A 178 7.62 -2.90 -17.21
N PRO A 179 7.73 -3.56 -18.36
CA PRO A 179 6.56 -4.17 -19.03
C PRO A 179 5.75 -5.12 -18.14
N ALA A 180 6.40 -5.97 -17.37
CA ALA A 180 5.72 -6.97 -16.55
C ALA A 180 5.02 -6.33 -15.35
N VAL A 181 5.67 -5.38 -14.66
CA VAL A 181 5.09 -4.69 -13.50
C VAL A 181 3.98 -3.76 -13.95
N ALA A 182 4.18 -3.02 -15.03
CA ALA A 182 3.16 -2.13 -15.59
C ALA A 182 1.89 -2.91 -15.99
N GLU A 183 2.01 -4.10 -16.60
CA GLU A 183 0.87 -4.95 -16.94
C GLU A 183 0.15 -5.48 -15.68
N LEU A 184 0.90 -5.84 -14.63
CA LEU A 184 0.31 -6.16 -13.34
C LEU A 184 -0.51 -4.98 -12.81
N LEU A 185 0.06 -3.78 -12.80
CA LEU A 185 -0.62 -2.58 -12.32
C LEU A 185 -1.87 -2.27 -13.17
N ALA A 186 -1.75 -2.31 -14.48
CA ALA A 186 -2.84 -2.10 -15.42
C ALA A 186 -3.99 -3.10 -15.20
N SER A 187 -3.68 -4.35 -14.83
CA SER A 187 -4.68 -5.40 -14.66
C SER A 187 -5.77 -5.07 -13.65
N TYR A 188 -5.50 -4.20 -12.68
CA TYR A 188 -6.46 -3.83 -11.63
C TYR A 188 -6.67 -2.31 -11.47
N ARG A 189 -5.86 -1.48 -12.16
CA ARG A 189 -5.95 -0.01 -12.10
C ARG A 189 -6.69 0.60 -13.28
N GLU A 190 -6.57 -0.01 -14.46
CA GLU A 190 -7.26 0.49 -15.64
C GLU A 190 -8.78 0.23 -15.58
N PRO A 191 -9.59 1.12 -16.18
CA PRO A 191 -11.02 0.89 -16.34
C PRO A 191 -11.29 -0.42 -17.09
N MET A 192 -12.22 -1.23 -16.56
CA MET A 192 -12.55 -2.50 -17.18
C MET A 192 -13.21 -2.28 -18.54
N SER A 193 -12.59 -2.81 -19.59
CA SER A 193 -13.10 -2.90 -20.95
C SER A 193 -13.02 -4.35 -21.42
N VAL A 194 -13.64 -4.67 -22.55
CA VAL A 194 -13.49 -6.01 -23.16
C VAL A 194 -12.02 -6.32 -23.46
N GLY A 195 -11.28 -5.34 -23.97
CA GLY A 195 -9.86 -5.49 -24.22
C GLY A 195 -9.08 -5.76 -22.93
N ARG A 196 -9.29 -4.94 -21.88
CA ARG A 196 -8.64 -5.12 -20.58
C ARG A 196 -8.99 -6.48 -19.95
N PHE A 197 -10.26 -6.89 -20.03
CA PHE A 197 -10.68 -8.20 -19.54
C PHE A 197 -9.93 -9.36 -20.22
N LEU A 198 -9.80 -9.34 -21.55
CA LEU A 198 -9.07 -10.37 -22.29
C LEU A 198 -7.56 -10.34 -21.98
N SER A 199 -6.98 -9.15 -21.87
CA SER A 199 -5.58 -8.99 -21.42
C SER A 199 -5.35 -9.54 -20.02
N ASN A 200 -6.27 -9.30 -19.08
CA ASN A 200 -6.19 -9.86 -17.72
C ASN A 200 -6.25 -11.39 -17.72
N ILE A 201 -7.10 -12.00 -18.53
CA ILE A 201 -7.14 -13.47 -18.68
C ILE A 201 -5.80 -13.97 -19.22
N ARG A 202 -5.31 -13.35 -20.31
CA ARG A 202 -4.02 -13.73 -20.89
C ARG A 202 -2.91 -13.62 -19.87
N PHE A 203 -2.77 -12.47 -19.20
CA PHE A 203 -1.76 -12.21 -18.20
C PHE A 203 -1.81 -13.24 -17.06
N ALA A 204 -2.99 -13.52 -16.50
CA ALA A 204 -3.17 -14.51 -15.44
C ALA A 204 -2.79 -15.94 -15.84
N LEU A 205 -2.92 -16.30 -17.13
CA LEU A 205 -2.59 -17.62 -17.66
C LEU A 205 -1.13 -17.74 -18.12
N THR A 206 -0.43 -16.63 -18.31
CA THR A 206 0.95 -16.56 -18.80
C THR A 206 1.88 -15.94 -17.75
N ASP A 207 2.36 -14.75 -18.02
CA ASP A 207 3.43 -14.06 -17.29
C ASP A 207 3.01 -13.75 -15.85
N GLY A 208 1.77 -13.36 -15.62
CA GLY A 208 1.25 -13.03 -14.30
C GLY A 208 1.14 -14.22 -13.34
N ARG A 209 1.12 -15.46 -13.88
CA ARG A 209 1.00 -16.65 -13.02
C ARG A 209 2.21 -16.87 -12.12
N SER A 210 3.40 -16.63 -12.65
CA SER A 210 4.68 -16.85 -11.96
C SER A 210 5.43 -15.55 -11.68
N LEU A 211 4.80 -14.40 -11.92
CA LEU A 211 5.45 -13.12 -11.67
C LEU A 211 5.80 -12.98 -10.20
N GLU A 212 7.07 -12.86 -9.93
CA GLU A 212 7.64 -12.44 -8.66
C GLU A 212 8.40 -11.13 -8.90
N ILE A 213 8.27 -10.19 -7.99
CA ILE A 213 8.87 -8.85 -8.10
C ILE A 213 9.91 -8.75 -6.99
N SER A 214 11.19 -8.65 -7.35
CA SER A 214 12.28 -8.50 -6.39
C SER A 214 12.05 -7.29 -5.48
N LEU A 215 12.58 -7.38 -4.26
CA LEU A 215 12.65 -6.25 -3.33
C LEU A 215 13.58 -5.15 -3.87
N ASP A 216 14.61 -5.55 -4.63
CA ASP A 216 15.57 -4.66 -5.28
C ASP A 216 15.01 -4.19 -6.64
N PRO A 217 14.78 -2.87 -6.83
CA PRO A 217 14.28 -2.33 -8.09
C PRO A 217 15.23 -2.54 -9.28
N GLU A 218 16.55 -2.57 -9.07
CA GLU A 218 17.52 -2.81 -10.16
C GLU A 218 17.36 -4.23 -10.72
N GLU A 219 17.19 -5.24 -9.85
CA GLU A 219 16.93 -6.60 -10.30
C GLU A 219 15.65 -6.70 -11.14
N VAL A 220 14.62 -5.92 -10.79
CA VAL A 220 13.36 -5.87 -11.55
C VAL A 220 13.57 -5.27 -12.93
N ILE A 221 14.36 -4.19 -13.04
CA ILE A 221 14.68 -3.55 -14.30
C ILE A 221 15.54 -4.50 -15.17
N ASP A 222 16.51 -5.17 -14.57
CA ASP A 222 17.37 -6.12 -15.27
C ASP A 222 16.59 -7.33 -15.80
N GLU A 223 15.63 -7.84 -15.01
CA GLU A 223 14.83 -9.02 -15.38
C GLU A 223 13.75 -8.70 -16.44
N PHE A 224 13.00 -7.61 -16.24
CA PHE A 224 11.82 -7.32 -17.08
C PHE A 224 12.08 -6.29 -18.18
N GLY A 225 13.31 -5.79 -18.26
CA GLY A 225 13.73 -4.82 -19.28
C GLY A 225 13.54 -3.37 -18.84
N PRO A 226 13.99 -2.44 -19.68
CA PRO A 226 13.99 -1.03 -19.34
C PRO A 226 12.56 -0.49 -19.12
N ALA A 227 12.46 0.47 -18.23
CA ALA A 227 11.23 1.22 -18.02
C ALA A 227 10.79 1.93 -19.31
N ASP A 228 9.49 1.90 -19.59
CA ASP A 228 8.88 2.76 -20.58
C ASP A 228 8.16 3.91 -19.87
N PRO A 229 8.74 5.11 -19.82
CA PRO A 229 8.15 6.25 -19.13
C PRO A 229 6.82 6.72 -19.73
N GLY A 230 6.46 6.22 -20.92
CA GLY A 230 5.16 6.48 -21.53
C GLY A 230 4.03 5.59 -21.01
N ILE A 231 4.33 4.54 -20.23
CA ILE A 231 3.32 3.64 -19.70
C ILE A 231 2.71 4.26 -18.43
N PRO A 232 1.39 4.52 -18.40
CA PRO A 232 0.72 5.00 -17.19
C PRO A 232 0.60 3.87 -16.18
N VAL A 233 1.00 4.12 -14.95
CA VAL A 233 0.94 3.16 -13.82
C VAL A 233 -0.03 3.59 -12.73
N ALA A 234 -0.64 4.75 -12.89
CA ALA A 234 -1.56 5.32 -11.93
C ALA A 234 -2.93 4.63 -11.89
N TRP A 235 -3.62 4.78 -10.78
CA TRP A 235 -5.02 4.42 -10.69
C TRP A 235 -5.89 5.37 -11.51
N HIS A 236 -6.73 4.82 -12.34
CA HIS A 236 -7.83 5.57 -12.95
C HIS A 236 -8.99 5.61 -11.95
N HIS A 237 -8.96 6.59 -11.06
CA HIS A 237 -10.12 6.89 -10.23
C HIS A 237 -11.13 7.67 -11.05
N ASP A 238 -12.13 6.97 -11.57
CA ASP A 238 -13.41 7.60 -11.89
C ASP A 238 -14.19 7.78 -10.56
N ILE A 239 -13.72 8.71 -9.74
CA ILE A 239 -14.54 9.22 -8.63
C ILE A 239 -15.53 10.20 -9.28
N SER A 240 -16.43 9.67 -10.08
CA SER A 240 -17.57 10.45 -10.54
C SER A 240 -18.43 10.75 -9.31
N PRO A 241 -18.64 12.04 -8.95
CA PRO A 241 -19.50 12.40 -7.84
C PRO A 241 -20.98 12.03 -8.07
N GLU A 242 -21.29 11.39 -9.19
CA GLU A 242 -22.65 11.09 -9.65
C GLU A 242 -23.10 9.64 -9.44
N ARG A 243 -22.41 8.80 -8.67
CA ARG A 243 -23.02 7.53 -8.27
C ARG A 243 -24.06 7.81 -7.19
N PRO A 244 -25.37 7.62 -7.48
CA PRO A 244 -26.38 7.71 -6.43
C PRO A 244 -26.10 6.63 -5.37
N ARG A 245 -26.18 7.04 -4.10
CA ARG A 245 -26.07 6.18 -2.92
C ARG A 245 -27.15 5.11 -2.90
#